data_1477d9f8ceb845fabf899aca649ba550
#
_entry.id   1477d9f8ceb845fabf899aca649ba550
#
_cell.length_a   1.000
_cell.length_b   1.000
_cell.length_c   1.000
_cell.angle_alpha   90.00
_cell.angle_beta   90.00
_cell.angle_gamma   90.00
#
_symmetry.space_group_name_H-M   'P 1'
#
loop_
_entity.id
_entity.type
_entity.pdbx_description
1 polymer ?
#
loop_
_entity_poly.entity_id
_entity_poly.type
_entity_poly.pdbx_seq_one_letter_code
_entity_poly.pdbx_strand_id
1 'polypeptide(L)'
;MSTATLRETPAAATVTTAPRGLVRTVLRLHRGALWIWLAFVAGTTGFLLWLLGPGAHTAQRALATYGYSGLIRANGSADEYSSLFYYPDTLITLASFAIALFAGGPLIARELESGTAQLAWTQSVSPARWLTAKLAVPAAFIVLGTCLLTAVYRQLWSAHGNLLIAGIGPRSLYFSLGPATVAAPLLGLALGVLVGLAVRRTLPALALSGFAYFLVYAFRGNHWPFQGRYQQPELYSRSRAFTSAGAEIRDPGCYDDKACLAKHDVVRFTREYLPSSDYWPRQLLETGVLLALTAVAVALAFALLRRRAAAG
;
A
#
# COMPACT_ATOMS: atom_id res chain seq x y z
N MET A 1 -42.30 6.22 68.94
CA MET A 1 -41.06 5.55 68.55
C MET A 1 -41.14 5.37 67.00
N SER A 2 -40.53 6.30 66.30
CA SER A 2 -40.50 6.28 64.78
C SER A 2 -39.18 5.71 64.35
N THR A 3 -39.20 4.55 63.74
CA THR A 3 -38.03 3.91 63.10
C THR A 3 -37.83 4.51 61.71
N ALA A 4 -36.82 5.33 61.54
CA ALA A 4 -36.37 5.83 60.24
C ALA A 4 -35.62 4.71 59.51
N THR A 5 -36.21 4.20 58.43
CA THR A 5 -35.55 3.29 57.49
C THR A 5 -34.62 4.09 56.60
N LEU A 6 -33.30 3.90 56.81
CA LEU A 6 -32.25 4.40 55.88
C LEU A 6 -32.40 3.69 54.54
N ARG A 7 -32.80 4.45 53.53
CA ARG A 7 -32.84 4.02 52.11
C ARG A 7 -31.40 4.00 51.62
N GLU A 8 -30.78 2.82 51.55
CA GLU A 8 -29.50 2.65 50.87
C GLU A 8 -29.64 3.00 49.39
N THR A 9 -28.96 4.05 48.99
CA THR A 9 -28.82 4.43 47.57
C THR A 9 -27.97 3.36 46.87
N PRO A 10 -28.46 2.66 45.82
CA PRO A 10 -27.66 1.68 45.13
C PRO A 10 -26.45 2.39 44.50
N ALA A 11 -25.27 1.96 44.88
CA ALA A 11 -24.04 2.40 44.28
C ALA A 11 -24.11 2.10 42.78
N ALA A 12 -24.02 3.17 41.96
CA ALA A 12 -23.99 3.06 40.52
C ALA A 12 -22.79 2.17 40.13
N ALA A 13 -23.11 0.94 39.76
CA ALA A 13 -22.13 0.01 39.23
C ALA A 13 -21.52 0.63 37.97
N THR A 14 -20.29 1.10 38.07
CA THR A 14 -19.49 1.51 36.93
C THR A 14 -19.25 0.28 36.07
N VAL A 15 -20.11 0.07 35.08
CA VAL A 15 -19.93 -0.94 34.03
C VAL A 15 -18.74 -0.52 33.21
N THR A 16 -17.55 -0.90 33.61
CA THR A 16 -16.36 -0.85 32.80
C THR A 16 -16.52 -1.90 31.68
N THR A 17 -17.14 -1.50 30.59
CA THR A 17 -17.15 -2.34 29.38
C THR A 17 -15.71 -2.56 28.97
N ALA A 18 -15.21 -3.79 29.25
CA ALA A 18 -13.85 -4.16 28.97
C ALA A 18 -13.56 -3.93 27.47
N PRO A 19 -12.41 -3.34 27.09
CA PRO A 19 -12.05 -3.07 25.69
C PRO A 19 -12.13 -4.31 24.80
N ARG A 20 -12.00 -5.50 25.38
CA ARG A 20 -12.15 -6.81 24.73
C ARG A 20 -13.53 -7.04 24.12
N GLY A 21 -14.61 -6.56 24.72
CA GLY A 21 -15.97 -6.69 24.18
C GLY A 21 -16.17 -5.92 22.89
N LEU A 22 -15.70 -4.67 22.84
CA LEU A 22 -15.82 -3.80 21.66
C LEU A 22 -15.01 -4.33 20.48
N VAL A 23 -13.77 -4.78 20.69
CA VAL A 23 -12.93 -5.41 19.67
C VAL A 23 -13.61 -6.66 19.10
N ARG A 24 -14.16 -7.54 19.97
CA ARG A 24 -14.89 -8.73 19.53
C ARG A 24 -16.11 -8.38 18.68
N THR A 25 -16.83 -7.34 19.02
CA THR A 25 -17.98 -6.85 18.24
C THR A 25 -17.54 -6.36 16.87
N VAL A 26 -16.46 -5.54 16.79
CA VAL A 26 -15.91 -5.07 15.53
C VAL A 26 -15.46 -6.24 14.65
N LEU A 27 -14.75 -7.23 15.20
CA LEU A 27 -14.31 -8.42 14.47
C LEU A 27 -15.50 -9.24 13.94
N ARG A 28 -16.55 -9.43 14.72
CA ARG A 28 -17.77 -10.15 14.29
C ARG A 28 -18.51 -9.40 13.18
N LEU A 29 -18.66 -8.09 13.34
CA LEU A 29 -19.39 -7.25 12.40
C LEU A 29 -18.70 -7.19 11.03
N HIS A 30 -17.36 -7.14 11.03
CA HIS A 30 -16.54 -7.01 9.81
C HIS A 30 -15.87 -8.31 9.39
N ARG A 31 -16.34 -9.48 9.89
CA ARG A 31 -15.75 -10.79 9.59
C ARG A 31 -15.59 -11.05 8.09
N GLY A 32 -16.53 -10.65 7.27
CA GLY A 32 -16.47 -10.84 5.82
C GLY A 32 -15.31 -10.06 5.19
N ALA A 33 -15.16 -8.78 5.53
CA ALA A 33 -14.06 -7.95 5.06
C ALA A 33 -12.69 -8.47 5.56
N LEU A 34 -12.62 -8.95 6.80
CA LEU A 34 -11.42 -9.56 7.36
C LEU A 34 -11.05 -10.86 6.65
N TRP A 35 -12.01 -11.72 6.33
CA TRP A 35 -11.76 -12.95 5.56
C TRP A 35 -11.27 -12.64 4.14
N ILE A 36 -11.87 -11.65 3.47
CA ILE A 36 -11.39 -11.18 2.14
C ILE A 36 -9.95 -10.69 2.24
N TRP A 37 -9.63 -9.88 3.27
CA TRP A 37 -8.28 -9.41 3.50
C TRP A 37 -7.28 -10.55 3.76
N LEU A 38 -7.63 -11.50 4.64
CA LEU A 38 -6.80 -12.67 4.94
C LEU A 38 -6.57 -13.54 3.70
N ALA A 39 -7.63 -13.79 2.92
CA ALA A 39 -7.53 -14.55 1.67
C ALA A 39 -6.63 -13.83 0.65
N PHE A 40 -6.76 -12.51 0.52
CA PHE A 40 -5.90 -11.70 -0.33
C PHE A 40 -4.44 -11.79 0.10
N VAL A 41 -4.14 -11.59 1.39
CA VAL A 41 -2.78 -11.67 1.92
C VAL A 41 -2.20 -13.08 1.75
N ALA A 42 -2.97 -14.12 2.07
CA ALA A 42 -2.54 -15.51 1.92
C ALA A 42 -2.30 -15.87 0.44
N GLY A 43 -3.21 -15.51 -0.46
CA GLY A 43 -3.08 -15.77 -1.90
C GLY A 43 -1.88 -15.05 -2.51
N THR A 44 -1.71 -13.75 -2.21
CA THR A 44 -0.57 -12.96 -2.70
C THR A 44 0.75 -13.48 -2.11
N THR A 45 0.78 -13.86 -0.82
CA THR A 45 1.96 -14.46 -0.19
C THR A 45 2.29 -15.80 -0.85
N GLY A 46 1.30 -16.66 -1.07
CA GLY A 46 1.48 -17.93 -1.76
C GLY A 46 2.05 -17.74 -3.17
N PHE A 47 1.56 -16.75 -3.91
CA PHE A 47 2.08 -16.42 -5.23
C PHE A 47 3.52 -15.90 -5.19
N LEU A 48 3.85 -15.03 -4.22
CA LEU A 48 5.23 -14.57 -4.01
C LEU A 48 6.19 -15.71 -3.64
N LEU A 49 5.75 -16.65 -2.80
CA LEU A 49 6.54 -17.83 -2.44
C LEU A 49 6.72 -18.77 -3.63
N TRP A 50 5.71 -18.91 -4.49
CA TRP A 50 5.85 -19.67 -5.74
C TRP A 50 6.86 -19.02 -6.68
N LEU A 51 6.83 -17.69 -6.84
CA LEU A 51 7.84 -16.96 -7.60
C LEU A 51 9.25 -17.09 -7.02
N LEU A 52 9.36 -17.14 -5.68
CA LEU A 52 10.64 -17.31 -4.99
C LEU A 52 11.25 -18.71 -5.21
N GLY A 53 10.43 -19.73 -5.34
CA GLY A 53 10.86 -21.12 -5.49
C GLY A 53 10.64 -21.68 -6.91
N PRO A 54 9.55 -22.41 -7.16
CA PRO A 54 9.33 -23.12 -8.43
C PRO A 54 9.38 -22.21 -9.66
N GLY A 55 8.81 -21.01 -9.59
CA GLY A 55 8.79 -20.05 -10.69
C GLY A 55 10.20 -19.60 -11.10
N ALA A 56 11.06 -19.30 -10.11
CA ALA A 56 12.43 -18.89 -10.36
C ALA A 56 13.27 -19.98 -11.04
N HIS A 57 13.07 -21.25 -10.67
CA HIS A 57 13.83 -22.38 -11.28
C HIS A 57 13.65 -22.49 -12.79
N THR A 58 12.47 -22.17 -13.30
CA THR A 58 12.20 -22.18 -14.74
C THR A 58 12.96 -21.04 -15.46
N ALA A 59 12.91 -19.83 -14.89
CA ALA A 59 13.65 -18.69 -15.41
C ALA A 59 15.17 -18.89 -15.33
N GLN A 60 15.68 -19.45 -14.23
CA GLN A 60 17.10 -19.78 -14.07
C GLN A 60 17.59 -20.79 -15.10
N ARG A 61 16.82 -21.84 -15.38
CA ARG A 61 17.16 -22.84 -16.41
C ARG A 61 17.17 -22.19 -17.80
N ALA A 62 16.21 -21.35 -18.11
CA ALA A 62 16.18 -20.63 -19.36
C ALA A 62 17.38 -19.68 -19.52
N LEU A 63 17.75 -18.96 -18.46
CA LEU A 63 18.93 -18.09 -18.43
C LEU A 63 20.23 -18.89 -18.62
N ALA A 64 20.36 -20.05 -17.97
CA ALA A 64 21.52 -20.91 -18.14
C ALA A 64 21.65 -21.49 -19.55
N THR A 65 20.51 -21.75 -20.23
CA THR A 65 20.50 -22.34 -21.59
C THR A 65 20.75 -21.31 -22.68
N TYR A 66 20.16 -20.13 -22.56
CA TYR A 66 20.13 -19.14 -23.65
C TYR A 66 20.99 -17.91 -23.41
N GLY A 67 21.43 -17.67 -22.15
CA GLY A 67 22.08 -16.44 -21.74
C GLY A 67 21.16 -15.21 -21.79
N TYR A 68 21.62 -14.07 -21.33
CA TYR A 68 20.81 -12.83 -21.31
C TYR A 68 20.42 -12.34 -22.71
N SER A 69 21.35 -12.37 -23.65
CA SER A 69 21.10 -11.94 -25.04
C SER A 69 20.13 -12.87 -25.79
N GLY A 70 20.17 -14.16 -25.51
CA GLY A 70 19.25 -15.14 -26.08
C GLY A 70 17.82 -14.98 -25.55
N LEU A 71 17.66 -14.61 -24.28
CA LEU A 71 16.36 -14.42 -23.64
C LEU A 71 15.61 -13.18 -24.19
N ILE A 72 16.33 -12.09 -24.46
CA ILE A 72 15.73 -10.88 -25.05
C ILE A 72 15.17 -11.19 -26.46
N ARG A 73 15.82 -12.11 -27.21
CA ARG A 73 15.39 -12.49 -28.56
C ARG A 73 14.31 -13.57 -28.60
N ALA A 74 14.23 -14.40 -27.58
CA ALA A 74 13.45 -15.64 -27.63
C ALA A 74 11.99 -15.47 -27.13
N ASN A 75 11.55 -14.31 -26.64
CA ASN A 75 10.20 -14.13 -26.05
C ASN A 75 9.80 -15.29 -25.15
N GLY A 76 10.69 -15.71 -24.26
CA GLY A 76 10.58 -16.97 -23.57
C GLY A 76 10.19 -16.84 -22.09
N SER A 77 10.34 -17.96 -21.37
CA SER A 77 9.97 -18.14 -19.95
C SER A 77 10.57 -17.12 -18.96
N ALA A 78 11.63 -16.41 -19.34
CA ALA A 78 12.19 -15.35 -18.50
C ALA A 78 11.42 -14.03 -18.64
N ASP A 79 10.87 -13.75 -19.82
CA ASP A 79 9.97 -12.62 -20.06
C ASP A 79 8.64 -12.87 -19.33
N GLU A 80 8.13 -14.08 -19.36
CA GLU A 80 6.99 -14.52 -18.57
C GLU A 80 7.25 -14.35 -17.08
N TYR A 81 8.39 -14.78 -16.55
CA TYR A 81 8.75 -14.59 -15.15
C TYR A 81 8.83 -13.12 -14.77
N SER A 82 9.43 -12.28 -15.61
CA SER A 82 9.49 -10.84 -15.41
C SER A 82 8.10 -10.22 -15.37
N SER A 83 7.20 -10.62 -16.26
CA SER A 83 5.82 -10.17 -16.29
C SER A 83 5.06 -10.59 -15.02
N LEU A 84 5.21 -11.85 -14.60
CA LEU A 84 4.60 -12.37 -13.36
C LEU A 84 5.10 -11.65 -12.11
N PHE A 85 6.33 -11.15 -12.13
CA PHE A 85 6.93 -10.41 -11.04
C PHE A 85 6.24 -9.05 -10.79
N TYR A 86 5.56 -8.47 -11.78
CA TYR A 86 4.81 -7.22 -11.63
C TYR A 86 3.44 -7.38 -10.98
N TYR A 87 2.83 -8.55 -11.07
CA TYR A 87 1.48 -8.72 -10.51
C TYR A 87 1.38 -8.42 -9.02
N PRO A 88 2.33 -8.84 -8.14
CA PRO A 88 2.31 -8.46 -6.73
C PRO A 88 2.32 -6.94 -6.50
N ASP A 89 3.09 -6.18 -7.27
CA ASP A 89 3.12 -4.71 -7.20
C ASP A 89 1.74 -4.12 -7.48
N THR A 90 1.12 -4.55 -8.58
CA THR A 90 -0.24 -4.14 -8.95
C THR A 90 -1.26 -4.52 -7.88
N LEU A 91 -1.20 -5.75 -7.37
CA LEU A 91 -2.12 -6.24 -6.33
C LEU A 91 -1.99 -5.45 -5.03
N ILE A 92 -0.77 -5.17 -4.57
CA ILE A 92 -0.51 -4.37 -3.37
C ILE A 92 -1.02 -2.94 -3.54
N THR A 93 -0.82 -2.35 -4.70
CA THR A 93 -1.31 -1.00 -5.03
C THR A 93 -2.84 -0.96 -5.05
N LEU A 94 -3.49 -1.92 -5.73
CA LEU A 94 -4.95 -2.04 -5.78
C LEU A 94 -5.56 -2.32 -4.41
N ALA A 95 -4.89 -3.09 -3.55
CA ALA A 95 -5.33 -3.33 -2.19
C ALA A 95 -5.44 -2.02 -1.38
N SER A 96 -4.50 -1.09 -1.56
CA SER A 96 -4.55 0.23 -0.90
C SER A 96 -5.77 1.05 -1.35
N PHE A 97 -6.14 0.97 -2.64
CA PHE A 97 -7.37 1.54 -3.16
C PHE A 97 -8.61 0.88 -2.58
N ALA A 98 -8.65 -0.45 -2.56
CA ALA A 98 -9.76 -1.19 -2.01
C ALA A 98 -9.98 -0.88 -0.52
N ILE A 99 -8.91 -0.69 0.25
CA ILE A 99 -9.00 -0.28 1.65
C ILE A 99 -9.63 1.11 1.79
N ALA A 100 -9.23 2.08 0.98
CA ALA A 100 -9.82 3.41 1.00
C ALA A 100 -11.31 3.38 0.64
N LEU A 101 -11.67 2.64 -0.41
CA LEU A 101 -13.04 2.50 -0.91
C LEU A 101 -13.94 1.77 0.10
N PHE A 102 -13.53 0.60 0.59
CA PHE A 102 -14.43 -0.33 1.29
C PHE A 102 -14.23 -0.36 2.80
N ALA A 103 -13.00 -0.22 3.29
CA ALA A 103 -12.73 -0.27 4.72
C ALA A 103 -12.83 1.10 5.41
N GLY A 104 -12.60 2.20 4.69
CA GLY A 104 -12.67 3.54 5.28
C GLY A 104 -14.09 4.11 5.27
N GLY A 105 -14.54 4.57 4.11
CA GLY A 105 -15.79 5.32 3.96
C GLY A 105 -17.04 4.54 4.38
N PRO A 106 -17.34 3.40 3.75
CA PRO A 106 -18.53 2.62 4.04
C PRO A 106 -18.59 2.05 5.45
N LEU A 107 -17.43 1.72 6.04
CA LEU A 107 -17.36 1.20 7.41
C LEU A 107 -18.02 2.15 8.43
N ILE A 108 -17.84 3.44 8.26
CA ILE A 108 -18.35 4.48 9.16
C ILE A 108 -19.70 5.02 8.65
N ALA A 109 -19.79 5.32 7.36
CA ALA A 109 -20.96 5.94 6.79
C ALA A 109 -22.22 5.07 6.93
N ARG A 110 -22.09 3.76 6.74
CA ARG A 110 -23.19 2.81 6.87
C ARG A 110 -23.80 2.79 8.28
N GLU A 111 -22.97 2.82 9.31
CA GLU A 111 -23.48 2.83 10.69
C GLU A 111 -24.12 4.16 11.07
N LEU A 112 -23.63 5.27 10.50
CA LEU A 112 -24.24 6.58 10.68
C LEU A 112 -25.55 6.70 9.89
N GLU A 113 -25.61 6.16 8.68
CA GLU A 113 -26.81 6.14 7.82
C GLU A 113 -27.93 5.31 8.42
N SER A 114 -27.60 4.14 8.99
CA SER A 114 -28.56 3.24 9.62
C SER A 114 -28.94 3.60 11.05
N GLY A 115 -28.30 4.61 11.65
CA GLY A 115 -28.53 5.00 13.06
C GLY A 115 -27.90 4.05 14.09
N THR A 116 -27.23 2.97 13.67
CA THR A 116 -26.66 1.99 14.61
C THR A 116 -25.49 2.58 15.44
N ALA A 117 -24.81 3.60 14.95
CA ALA A 117 -23.79 4.31 15.72
C ALA A 117 -24.41 5.03 16.92
N GLN A 118 -25.54 5.74 16.73
CA GLN A 118 -26.25 6.43 17.80
C GLN A 118 -26.74 5.42 18.86
N LEU A 119 -27.28 4.29 18.42
CA LEU A 119 -27.70 3.23 19.33
C LEU A 119 -26.52 2.71 20.19
N ALA A 120 -25.34 2.55 19.61
CA ALA A 120 -24.17 2.13 20.36
C ALA A 120 -23.74 3.20 21.38
N TRP A 121 -23.87 4.48 21.08
CA TRP A 121 -23.52 5.59 21.97
C TRP A 121 -24.48 5.74 23.13
N THR A 122 -25.76 5.38 22.98
CA THR A 122 -26.72 5.35 24.08
C THR A 122 -26.51 4.14 25.01
N GLN A 123 -25.79 3.10 24.56
CA GLN A 123 -25.52 1.87 25.32
C GLN A 123 -24.14 1.84 25.99
N SER A 124 -23.68 2.94 26.57
CA SER A 124 -22.41 3.04 27.34
C SER A 124 -21.10 3.07 26.55
N VAL A 125 -21.12 3.10 25.22
CA VAL A 125 -19.92 3.23 24.40
C VAL A 125 -19.71 4.70 24.02
N SER A 126 -18.65 5.34 24.51
CA SER A 126 -18.37 6.73 24.09
C SER A 126 -18.04 6.79 22.60
N PRO A 127 -18.45 7.87 21.88
CA PRO A 127 -18.14 8.05 20.45
C PRO A 127 -16.65 7.92 20.14
N ALA A 128 -15.78 8.40 21.02
CA ALA A 128 -14.34 8.30 20.86
C ALA A 128 -13.85 6.83 20.92
N ARG A 129 -14.34 6.04 21.88
CA ARG A 129 -13.98 4.62 21.97
C ARG A 129 -14.48 3.83 20.78
N TRP A 130 -15.70 4.12 20.31
CA TRP A 130 -16.26 3.53 19.10
C TRP A 130 -15.36 3.80 17.89
N LEU A 131 -14.99 5.06 17.63
CA LEU A 131 -14.13 5.42 16.50
C LEU A 131 -12.73 4.80 16.61
N THR A 132 -12.15 4.80 17.83
CA THR A 132 -10.85 4.18 18.08
C THR A 132 -10.86 2.70 17.71
N ALA A 133 -11.87 1.94 18.13
CA ALA A 133 -11.97 0.52 17.78
C ALA A 133 -12.15 0.29 16.27
N LYS A 134 -12.94 1.14 15.62
CA LYS A 134 -13.18 1.10 14.16
C LYS A 134 -11.93 1.44 13.33
N LEU A 135 -11.01 2.23 13.87
CA LEU A 135 -9.72 2.53 13.23
C LEU A 135 -8.66 1.48 13.60
N ALA A 136 -8.51 1.17 14.88
CA ALA A 136 -7.41 0.35 15.37
C ALA A 136 -7.46 -1.09 14.87
N VAL A 137 -8.65 -1.71 14.81
CA VAL A 137 -8.78 -3.11 14.38
C VAL A 137 -8.41 -3.27 12.90
N PRO A 138 -9.00 -2.54 11.94
CA PRO A 138 -8.58 -2.63 10.54
C PRO A 138 -7.12 -2.21 10.34
N ALA A 139 -6.65 -1.16 11.02
CA ALA A 139 -5.26 -0.71 10.91
C ALA A 139 -4.27 -1.80 11.31
N ALA A 140 -4.53 -2.55 12.39
CA ALA A 140 -3.67 -3.66 12.80
C ALA A 140 -3.60 -4.76 11.74
N PHE A 141 -4.73 -5.17 11.14
CA PHE A 141 -4.76 -6.17 10.06
C PHE A 141 -4.06 -5.65 8.79
N ILE A 142 -4.25 -4.39 8.45
CA ILE A 142 -3.58 -3.75 7.31
C ILE A 142 -2.07 -3.75 7.52
N VAL A 143 -1.59 -3.28 8.69
CA VAL A 143 -0.15 -3.24 9.01
C VAL A 143 0.46 -4.64 8.95
N LEU A 144 -0.14 -5.62 9.64
CA LEU A 144 0.39 -6.98 9.66
C LEU A 144 0.42 -7.60 8.26
N GLY A 145 -0.66 -7.49 7.50
CA GLY A 145 -0.73 -8.04 6.15
C GLY A 145 0.22 -7.37 5.17
N THR A 146 0.28 -6.04 5.15
CA THR A 146 1.18 -5.31 4.25
C THR A 146 2.65 -5.46 4.63
N CYS A 147 2.99 -5.52 5.93
CA CYS A 147 4.35 -5.85 6.36
C CYS A 147 4.79 -7.23 5.89
N LEU A 148 3.92 -8.24 6.01
CA LEU A 148 4.20 -9.59 5.52
C LEU A 148 4.44 -9.59 4.01
N LEU A 149 3.54 -8.99 3.23
CA LEU A 149 3.66 -8.91 1.78
C LEU A 149 4.93 -8.18 1.35
N THR A 150 5.23 -7.03 1.96
CA THR A 150 6.44 -6.26 1.67
C THR A 150 7.71 -7.04 2.02
N ALA A 151 7.73 -7.75 3.16
CA ALA A 151 8.88 -8.55 3.57
C ALA A 151 9.15 -9.70 2.59
N VAL A 152 8.11 -10.45 2.21
CA VAL A 152 8.26 -11.58 1.26
C VAL A 152 8.62 -11.07 -0.13
N TYR A 153 8.02 -9.97 -0.58
CA TYR A 153 8.34 -9.39 -1.88
C TYR A 153 9.77 -8.85 -1.94
N ARG A 154 10.24 -8.24 -0.84
CA ARG A 154 11.62 -7.81 -0.71
C ARG A 154 12.61 -9.00 -0.72
N GLN A 155 12.25 -10.11 -0.07
CA GLN A 155 13.03 -11.35 -0.13
C GLN A 155 13.11 -11.89 -1.56
N LEU A 156 11.99 -11.90 -2.28
CA LEU A 156 11.94 -12.28 -3.68
C LEU A 156 12.85 -11.38 -4.54
N TRP A 157 12.80 -10.08 -4.36
CA TRP A 157 13.66 -9.13 -5.06
C TRP A 157 15.14 -9.36 -4.78
N SER A 158 15.51 -9.57 -3.51
CA SER A 158 16.91 -9.78 -3.14
C SER A 158 17.47 -11.09 -3.69
N ALA A 159 16.63 -12.13 -3.80
CA ALA A 159 17.04 -13.43 -4.29
C ALA A 159 17.08 -13.52 -5.82
N HIS A 160 16.17 -12.89 -6.52
CA HIS A 160 15.91 -13.12 -7.95
C HIS A 160 15.81 -11.83 -8.79
N GLY A 161 16.21 -10.69 -8.26
CA GLY A 161 16.25 -9.44 -9.02
C GLY A 161 17.11 -9.48 -10.28
N ASN A 162 18.13 -10.35 -10.29
CA ASN A 162 18.99 -10.61 -11.44
C ASN A 162 18.34 -11.40 -12.58
N LEU A 163 17.20 -12.06 -12.34
CA LEU A 163 16.45 -12.77 -13.38
C LEU A 163 15.51 -11.86 -14.16
N LEU A 164 15.39 -10.61 -13.77
CA LEU A 164 14.50 -9.62 -14.39
C LEU A 164 15.20 -9.01 -15.60
N ILE A 165 14.85 -9.49 -16.78
CA ILE A 165 15.57 -9.17 -18.02
C ILE A 165 15.19 -7.80 -18.59
N ALA A 166 13.97 -7.39 -18.47
CA ALA A 166 13.51 -6.14 -19.04
C ALA A 166 12.71 -5.34 -18.04
N GLY A 167 13.20 -4.16 -17.73
CA GLY A 167 12.34 -3.04 -17.51
C GLY A 167 11.50 -2.96 -16.26
N ILE A 168 11.72 -3.79 -15.24
CA ILE A 168 11.17 -3.45 -13.94
C ILE A 168 11.90 -2.20 -13.47
N GLY A 169 11.27 -1.07 -13.71
CA GLY A 169 11.82 0.20 -13.31
C GLY A 169 11.98 0.26 -11.78
N PRO A 170 13.07 0.84 -11.27
CA PRO A 170 13.25 1.07 -9.83
C PRO A 170 12.05 1.74 -9.17
N ARG A 171 11.20 2.39 -9.96
CA ARG A 171 10.00 3.10 -9.52
C ARG A 171 8.86 2.16 -9.12
N SER A 172 8.55 1.13 -9.89
CA SER A 172 7.49 0.17 -9.55
C SER A 172 7.83 -0.55 -8.26
N LEU A 173 9.06 -1.03 -8.16
CA LEU A 173 9.57 -1.69 -6.98
C LEU A 173 9.71 -0.74 -5.77
N TYR A 174 9.96 0.53 -6.04
CA TYR A 174 10.05 1.54 -4.99
C TYR A 174 8.74 1.65 -4.20
N PHE A 175 7.58 1.57 -4.85
CA PHE A 175 6.28 1.70 -4.19
C PHE A 175 5.85 0.45 -3.43
N SER A 176 6.42 -0.72 -3.73
CA SER A 176 5.97 -2.00 -3.17
C SER A 176 6.94 -2.63 -2.19
N LEU A 177 8.20 -2.20 -2.18
CA LEU A 177 9.26 -2.85 -1.38
C LEU A 177 9.67 -2.08 -0.13
N GLY A 178 9.06 -0.95 0.16
CA GLY A 178 9.46 -0.10 1.26
C GLY A 178 8.38 0.14 2.32
N PRO A 179 8.70 0.83 3.42
CA PRO A 179 7.75 1.13 4.48
C PRO A 179 6.62 2.06 4.04
N ALA A 180 6.79 2.85 2.98
CA ALA A 180 5.72 3.65 2.38
C ALA A 180 4.55 2.78 1.88
N THR A 181 4.80 1.51 1.50
CA THR A 181 3.78 0.52 1.15
C THR A 181 2.83 0.21 2.31
N VAL A 182 3.33 0.27 3.54
CA VAL A 182 2.50 0.07 4.74
C VAL A 182 1.75 1.35 5.12
N ALA A 183 2.39 2.52 4.95
CA ALA A 183 1.80 3.81 5.31
C ALA A 183 0.66 4.23 4.36
N ALA A 184 0.75 3.91 3.09
CA ALA A 184 -0.23 4.31 2.08
C ALA A 184 -1.66 3.78 2.34
N PRO A 185 -1.90 2.48 2.62
CA PRO A 185 -3.23 1.99 2.94
C PRO A 185 -3.76 2.50 4.29
N LEU A 186 -2.89 2.85 5.24
CA LEU A 186 -3.31 3.51 6.49
C LEU A 186 -3.87 4.90 6.21
N LEU A 187 -3.24 5.66 5.31
CA LEU A 187 -3.79 6.93 4.84
C LEU A 187 -5.14 6.72 4.14
N GLY A 188 -5.26 5.69 3.29
CA GLY A 188 -6.51 5.32 2.65
C GLY A 188 -7.63 5.06 3.66
N LEU A 189 -7.34 4.28 4.72
CA LEU A 189 -8.28 4.01 5.81
C LEU A 189 -8.69 5.32 6.52
N ALA A 190 -7.72 6.18 6.87
CA ALA A 190 -7.96 7.41 7.59
C ALA A 190 -8.80 8.42 6.78
N LEU A 191 -8.47 8.59 5.50
CA LEU A 191 -9.25 9.43 4.57
C LEU A 191 -10.67 8.90 4.40
N GLY A 192 -10.82 7.59 4.24
CA GLY A 192 -12.12 6.97 4.15
C GLY A 192 -12.98 7.19 5.39
N VAL A 193 -12.40 7.02 6.57
CA VAL A 193 -13.10 7.29 7.85
C VAL A 193 -13.50 8.77 7.96
N LEU A 194 -12.62 9.69 7.63
CA LEU A 194 -12.90 11.13 7.65
C LEU A 194 -14.06 11.48 6.70
N VAL A 195 -14.01 10.98 5.46
CA VAL A 195 -15.07 11.16 4.47
C VAL A 195 -16.38 10.52 4.93
N GLY A 196 -16.32 9.29 5.46
CA GLY A 196 -17.50 8.59 6.00
C GLY A 196 -18.20 9.37 7.11
N LEU A 197 -17.42 9.93 8.04
CA LEU A 197 -17.94 10.84 9.06
C LEU A 197 -18.54 12.12 8.45
N ALA A 198 -17.90 12.70 7.44
CA ALA A 198 -18.36 13.94 6.81
C ALA A 198 -19.69 13.75 6.08
N VAL A 199 -19.79 12.74 5.26
CA VAL A 199 -20.89 12.54 4.29
C VAL A 199 -22.09 11.78 4.89
N ARG A 200 -21.86 10.81 5.80
CA ARG A 200 -22.87 9.99 6.47
C ARG A 200 -23.77 9.16 5.54
N ARG A 201 -23.44 9.03 4.28
CA ARG A 201 -24.15 8.21 3.30
C ARG A 201 -23.16 7.24 2.65
N THR A 202 -23.52 5.97 2.59
CA THR A 202 -22.60 4.88 2.20
C THR A 202 -22.05 5.05 0.79
N LEU A 203 -22.92 5.24 -0.21
CA LEU A 203 -22.49 5.32 -1.61
C LEU A 203 -21.64 6.59 -1.92
N PRO A 204 -22.07 7.80 -1.52
CA PRO A 204 -21.23 8.97 -1.71
C PRO A 204 -19.91 8.90 -0.92
N ALA A 205 -19.90 8.30 0.28
CA ALA A 205 -18.69 8.13 1.05
C ALA A 205 -17.71 7.19 0.35
N LEU A 206 -18.19 6.10 -0.25
CA LEU A 206 -17.38 5.19 -1.05
C LEU A 206 -16.72 5.93 -2.22
N ALA A 207 -17.50 6.64 -3.03
CA ALA A 207 -16.99 7.37 -4.19
C ALA A 207 -15.96 8.44 -3.81
N LEU A 208 -16.28 9.26 -2.81
CA LEU A 208 -15.39 10.34 -2.37
C LEU A 208 -14.13 9.83 -1.67
N SER A 209 -14.19 8.72 -0.92
CA SER A 209 -13.01 8.09 -0.32
C SER A 209 -12.06 7.57 -1.40
N GLY A 210 -12.60 6.89 -2.40
CA GLY A 210 -11.82 6.41 -3.53
C GLY A 210 -11.20 7.54 -4.33
N PHE A 211 -11.96 8.60 -4.58
CA PHE A 211 -11.47 9.78 -5.27
C PHE A 211 -10.38 10.51 -4.48
N ALA A 212 -10.56 10.70 -3.17
CA ALA A 212 -9.54 11.32 -2.32
C ALA A 212 -8.23 10.51 -2.31
N TYR A 213 -8.33 9.18 -2.23
CA TYR A 213 -7.15 8.33 -2.32
C TYR A 213 -6.55 8.31 -3.71
N PHE A 214 -7.36 8.35 -4.77
CA PHE A 214 -6.88 8.49 -6.14
C PHE A 214 -6.04 9.75 -6.34
N LEU A 215 -6.43 10.88 -5.77
CA LEU A 215 -5.62 12.11 -5.83
C LEU A 215 -4.27 11.93 -5.15
N VAL A 216 -4.22 11.25 -3.99
CA VAL A 216 -2.96 10.91 -3.32
C VAL A 216 -2.09 10.01 -4.21
N TYR A 217 -2.69 8.97 -4.78
CA TYR A 217 -2.00 8.04 -5.67
C TYR A 217 -1.45 8.74 -6.92
N ALA A 218 -2.27 9.56 -7.59
CA ALA A 218 -1.89 10.32 -8.77
C ALA A 218 -0.78 11.33 -8.46
N PHE A 219 -0.88 12.01 -7.31
CA PHE A 219 0.15 12.94 -6.85
C PHE A 219 1.47 12.21 -6.58
N ARG A 220 1.45 11.09 -5.84
CA ARG A 220 2.63 10.23 -5.64
C ARG A 220 3.21 9.74 -6.97
N GLY A 221 2.34 9.34 -7.90
CA GLY A 221 2.72 8.87 -9.22
C GLY A 221 3.39 9.93 -10.08
N ASN A 222 2.94 11.17 -10.03
CA ASN A 222 3.35 12.21 -10.95
C ASN A 222 4.30 13.27 -10.38
N HIS A 223 4.21 13.59 -9.09
CA HIS A 223 4.90 14.77 -8.52
C HIS A 223 5.81 14.45 -7.34
N TRP A 224 5.61 13.34 -6.67
CA TRP A 224 6.26 13.09 -5.39
C TRP A 224 7.49 12.21 -5.45
N PRO A 225 8.43 12.48 -4.60
CA PRO A 225 9.12 13.73 -4.25
C PRO A 225 10.30 13.99 -5.18
N PHE A 226 10.39 13.33 -6.33
CA PHE A 226 11.65 13.04 -6.97
C PHE A 226 11.63 13.12 -8.49
N GLN A 227 10.60 13.67 -9.08
CA GLN A 227 10.49 13.69 -10.54
C GLN A 227 11.43 14.67 -11.24
N GLY A 228 12.10 15.56 -10.55
CA GLY A 228 12.94 16.55 -11.19
C GLY A 228 14.08 15.99 -12.03
N ARG A 229 14.56 14.78 -11.76
CA ARG A 229 15.69 14.15 -12.47
C ARG A 229 15.44 12.71 -12.95
N TYR A 230 14.37 12.08 -12.50
CA TYR A 230 14.09 10.66 -12.77
C TYR A 230 12.73 10.49 -13.45
N GLN A 231 12.42 11.33 -14.42
CA GLN A 231 11.33 11.02 -15.36
C GLN A 231 11.62 9.64 -15.92
N GLN A 232 10.59 8.78 -15.98
CA GLN A 232 10.75 7.46 -16.58
C GLN A 232 11.52 7.60 -17.86
N PRO A 233 12.68 6.99 -18.00
CA PRO A 233 13.12 6.69 -19.33
C PRO A 233 12.10 5.68 -19.86
N GLU A 234 11.46 5.96 -20.94
CA GLU A 234 11.20 4.90 -21.86
C GLU A 234 12.49 4.10 -21.90
N LEU A 235 12.44 2.82 -21.68
CA LEU A 235 13.57 1.96 -21.27
C LEU A 235 14.84 2.13 -22.13
N TYR A 236 14.72 2.76 -23.28
CA TYR A 236 15.75 2.93 -24.30
C TYR A 236 16.05 4.38 -24.68
N SER A 237 15.26 5.37 -24.24
CA SER A 237 15.44 6.75 -24.72
C SER A 237 16.45 7.58 -23.92
N ARG A 238 17.01 7.04 -22.81
CA ARG A 238 17.95 7.77 -21.93
C ARG A 238 19.20 7.01 -21.55
N SER A 239 19.47 5.84 -22.12
CA SER A 239 20.81 5.32 -22.09
C SER A 239 21.69 6.22 -22.96
N ARG A 240 22.86 6.53 -22.48
CA ARG A 240 23.87 7.27 -23.21
C ARG A 240 25.03 6.34 -23.48
N ALA A 241 25.52 6.38 -24.69
CA ALA A 241 26.68 5.62 -25.09
C ALA A 241 27.91 6.51 -25.12
N PHE A 242 29.07 5.95 -24.85
CA PHE A 242 30.35 6.63 -24.93
C PHE A 242 31.22 5.97 -25.98
N THR A 243 31.79 6.78 -26.83
CA THR A 243 32.74 6.36 -27.86
C THR A 243 34.13 6.11 -27.25
N SER A 244 35.02 5.46 -28.02
CA SER A 244 36.44 5.27 -27.65
C SER A 244 37.17 6.59 -27.38
N ALA A 245 36.77 7.67 -28.05
CA ALA A 245 37.26 9.02 -27.84
C ALA A 245 36.68 9.71 -26.58
N GLY A 246 35.80 9.04 -25.82
CA GLY A 246 35.14 9.61 -24.64
C GLY A 246 33.97 10.54 -24.94
N ALA A 247 33.57 10.68 -26.19
CA ALA A 247 32.42 11.49 -26.57
C ALA A 247 31.12 10.80 -26.15
N GLU A 248 30.18 11.57 -25.59
CA GLU A 248 28.86 11.11 -25.20
C GLU A 248 27.91 11.19 -26.40
N ILE A 249 27.31 10.08 -26.77
CA ILE A 249 26.34 10.00 -27.86
C ILE A 249 25.02 9.40 -27.36
N ARG A 250 23.94 9.65 -28.10
CA ARG A 250 22.66 9.00 -27.83
C ARG A 250 22.81 7.49 -28.07
N ASP A 251 22.20 6.69 -27.23
CA ASP A 251 22.19 5.23 -27.37
C ASP A 251 21.71 4.85 -28.79
N PRO A 252 22.57 4.17 -29.59
CA PRO A 252 22.20 3.76 -30.92
C PRO A 252 21.28 2.53 -30.99
N GLY A 253 20.91 1.96 -29.82
CA GLY A 253 20.05 0.76 -29.73
C GLY A 253 20.75 -0.53 -30.18
N CYS A 254 22.07 -0.56 -30.15
CA CYS A 254 22.85 -1.70 -30.64
C CYS A 254 22.71 -2.96 -29.76
N TYR A 255 22.27 -2.83 -28.52
CA TYR A 255 22.26 -3.90 -27.51
C TYR A 255 23.60 -4.63 -27.45
N ASP A 256 23.60 -5.96 -27.72
CA ASP A 256 24.81 -6.80 -27.77
C ASP A 256 25.29 -7.09 -29.21
N ASP A 257 24.78 -6.38 -30.22
CA ASP A 257 25.21 -6.51 -31.61
C ASP A 257 26.60 -5.88 -31.79
N LYS A 258 27.62 -6.74 -31.83
CA LYS A 258 29.02 -6.30 -31.95
C LYS A 258 29.30 -5.47 -33.23
N ALA A 259 28.63 -5.78 -34.34
CA ALA A 259 28.78 -5.03 -35.55
C ALA A 259 28.19 -3.61 -35.45
N CYS A 260 27.03 -3.50 -34.83
CA CYS A 260 26.42 -2.22 -34.52
C CYS A 260 27.25 -1.40 -33.55
N LEU A 261 27.75 -2.01 -32.46
CA LEU A 261 28.61 -1.35 -31.47
C LEU A 261 29.90 -0.82 -32.12
N ALA A 262 30.55 -1.62 -32.98
CA ALA A 262 31.74 -1.21 -33.68
C ALA A 262 31.45 -0.07 -34.71
N LYS A 263 30.33 -0.13 -35.40
CA LYS A 263 29.90 0.91 -36.36
C LYS A 263 29.71 2.28 -35.69
N HIS A 264 29.24 2.30 -34.43
CA HIS A 264 29.00 3.52 -33.67
C HIS A 264 30.10 3.83 -32.68
N ASP A 265 31.21 3.08 -32.71
CA ASP A 265 32.36 3.21 -31.80
C ASP A 265 31.95 3.20 -30.28
N VAL A 266 30.96 2.38 -29.94
CA VAL A 266 30.44 2.34 -28.57
C VAL A 266 31.30 1.41 -27.70
N VAL A 267 31.92 1.96 -26.67
CA VAL A 267 32.75 1.21 -25.72
C VAL A 267 32.06 1.05 -24.34
N ARG A 268 31.11 1.92 -24.03
CA ARG A 268 30.43 1.91 -22.72
C ARG A 268 29.05 2.53 -22.85
N PHE A 269 28.09 1.95 -22.11
CA PHE A 269 26.79 2.54 -21.87
C PHE A 269 26.67 3.08 -20.45
N THR A 270 26.00 4.20 -20.28
CA THR A 270 25.59 4.72 -18.97
C THR A 270 24.08 4.88 -18.95
N ARG A 271 23.48 4.51 -17.86
CA ARG A 271 22.05 4.66 -17.61
C ARG A 271 21.85 5.45 -16.33
N GLU A 272 20.99 6.46 -16.38
CA GLU A 272 20.55 7.11 -15.14
C GLU A 272 19.69 6.15 -14.34
N TYR A 273 20.08 5.87 -13.13
CA TYR A 273 19.31 5.05 -12.20
C TYR A 273 19.26 5.71 -10.83
N LEU A 274 18.25 5.34 -10.05
CA LEU A 274 18.19 5.78 -8.66
C LEU A 274 19.32 5.09 -7.87
N PRO A 275 20.29 5.83 -7.30
CA PRO A 275 21.33 5.22 -6.50
C PRO A 275 20.72 4.43 -5.33
N SER A 276 21.27 3.27 -5.02
CA SER A 276 20.81 2.46 -3.88
C SER A 276 20.95 3.22 -2.54
N SER A 277 21.88 4.16 -2.45
CA SER A 277 22.06 5.08 -1.32
C SER A 277 20.84 5.95 -1.07
N ASP A 278 20.13 6.35 -2.12
CA ASP A 278 18.99 7.27 -2.03
C ASP A 278 17.68 6.55 -1.70
N TYR A 279 17.64 5.22 -1.84
CA TYR A 279 16.42 4.45 -1.63
C TYR A 279 15.83 4.65 -0.23
N TRP A 280 16.64 4.42 0.80
CA TRP A 280 16.18 4.49 2.19
C TRP A 280 15.81 5.89 2.66
N PRO A 281 16.63 6.94 2.44
CA PRO A 281 16.25 8.30 2.80
C PRO A 281 14.89 8.71 2.16
N ARG A 282 14.67 8.36 0.92
CA ARG A 282 13.43 8.67 0.21
C ARG A 282 12.23 7.89 0.73
N GLN A 283 12.40 6.58 0.97
CA GLN A 283 11.36 5.74 1.55
C GLN A 283 10.93 6.24 2.93
N LEU A 284 11.89 6.63 3.77
CA LEU A 284 11.61 7.15 5.11
C LEU A 284 10.90 8.51 5.06
N LEU A 285 11.34 9.40 4.17
CA LEU A 285 10.70 10.70 3.98
C LEU A 285 9.25 10.52 3.51
N GLU A 286 9.01 9.70 2.50
CA GLU A 286 7.66 9.44 2.00
C GLU A 286 6.78 8.79 3.07
N THR A 287 7.31 7.81 3.78
CA THR A 287 6.62 7.17 4.90
C THR A 287 6.23 8.18 5.96
N GLY A 288 7.16 9.08 6.33
CA GLY A 288 6.92 10.14 7.30
C GLY A 288 5.79 11.06 6.88
N VAL A 289 5.78 11.49 5.62
CA VAL A 289 4.70 12.33 5.07
C VAL A 289 3.37 11.60 5.07
N LEU A 290 3.31 10.36 4.59
CA LEU A 290 2.07 9.58 4.58
C LEU A 290 1.52 9.36 5.99
N LEU A 291 2.37 9.07 6.97
CA LEU A 291 1.98 8.92 8.36
C LEU A 291 1.52 10.25 8.99
N ALA A 292 2.18 11.37 8.67
CA ALA A 292 1.76 12.70 9.11
C ALA A 292 0.37 13.05 8.56
N LEU A 293 0.12 12.81 7.27
CA LEU A 293 -1.20 13.00 6.64
C LEU A 293 -2.25 12.06 7.28
N THR A 294 -1.88 10.82 7.59
CA THR A 294 -2.74 9.87 8.30
C THR A 294 -3.11 10.42 9.68
N ALA A 295 -2.14 10.91 10.44
CA ALA A 295 -2.38 11.49 11.77
C ALA A 295 -3.30 12.72 11.69
N VAL A 296 -3.09 13.60 10.72
CA VAL A 296 -3.96 14.77 10.47
C VAL A 296 -5.38 14.31 10.14
N ALA A 297 -5.55 13.35 9.22
CA ALA A 297 -6.88 12.85 8.85
C ALA A 297 -7.60 12.21 10.05
N VAL A 298 -6.90 11.44 10.87
CA VAL A 298 -7.44 10.84 12.10
C VAL A 298 -7.81 11.93 13.11
N ALA A 299 -6.95 12.92 13.33
CA ALA A 299 -7.24 14.03 14.24
C ALA A 299 -8.49 14.82 13.80
N LEU A 300 -8.62 15.10 12.51
CA LEU A 300 -9.80 15.75 11.93
C LEU A 300 -11.06 14.89 12.09
N ALA A 301 -10.95 13.57 11.93
CA ALA A 301 -12.05 12.64 12.14
C ALA A 301 -12.54 12.68 13.60
N PHE A 302 -11.63 12.66 14.58
CA PHE A 302 -11.99 12.80 16.00
C PHE A 302 -12.56 14.19 16.32
N ALA A 303 -12.01 15.27 15.76
CA ALA A 303 -12.51 16.61 15.95
C ALA A 303 -13.95 16.76 15.41
N LEU A 304 -14.19 16.22 14.21
CA LEU A 304 -15.51 16.21 13.59
C LEU A 304 -16.53 15.42 14.41
N LEU A 305 -16.12 14.26 14.90
CA LEU A 305 -16.97 13.42 15.74
C LEU A 305 -17.34 14.12 17.06
N ARG A 306 -16.36 14.75 17.73
CA ARG A 306 -16.60 15.51 18.98
C ARG A 306 -17.57 16.67 18.77
N ARG A 307 -17.37 17.47 17.72
CA ARG A 307 -18.29 18.59 17.40
C ARG A 307 -19.72 18.11 17.21
N ARG A 308 -19.90 16.97 16.57
CA ARG A 308 -21.24 16.41 16.29
C ARG A 308 -21.88 15.76 17.52
N ALA A 309 -21.09 15.13 18.37
CA ALA A 309 -21.58 14.55 19.62
C ALA A 309 -21.96 15.64 20.66
N ALA A 310 -21.42 16.85 20.51
CA ALA A 310 -21.79 18.00 21.35
C ALA A 310 -23.01 18.77 20.84
N ALA A 311 -23.39 18.60 19.57
CA ALA A 311 -24.49 19.31 18.92
C ALA A 311 -25.81 18.52 18.87
N GLY A 312 -25.82 17.27 19.32
CA GLY A 312 -26.99 16.40 19.42
C GLY A 312 -27.19 15.87 20.81
#